data_b75106e75e3518cbaf47aed9ebff44f9
#
_entry.id   b75106e75e3518cbaf47aed9ebff44f9
#
_cell.length_a   1.000
_cell.length_b   1.000
_cell.length_c   1.000
_cell.angle_alpha   90.00
_cell.angle_beta   90.00
_cell.angle_gamma   90.00
#
_symmetry.space_group_name_H-M   'P 1'
#
loop_
_entity.id
_entity.type
_entity.pdbx_description
1 polymer ?
#
loop_
_entity_poly.entity_id
_entity_poly.type
_entity_poly.pdbx_seq_one_letter_code
_entity_poly.pdbx_strand_id
1 'polypeptide(L)'
;MLAMLCLPMALCASLGARAADATSDEPEAVSIHGQITYNWQRHAAFSDSGGAGANSLTSSANKMYTFTGTAFLGMRLWANGELYFNPEVAQGVPFTGNLVGLGGFTNGEITRAAGTSPSLYRQRLFVRQTWNRGGGTESIEAGQNQLAGSVDRNRVVLTAGNFSTLDVFDGNAYAKDPRTQFMNWGSWTYAAYDYAADSRGFGWGAALEWYQDEWAFRIGRMTGPKEPNGLPTDFALGKHYGDQVEVEREHLLGGQPGKLRVLWWHNRAVLARFDDASQLLKSRGYPRYSDPTALVDARTGEQDKSGLGINMEQAFSPAVGFFLRWMKADGKTETHAFTEADGSLATGLLLNGTLWGRGDDSIGVAFMQNTLSAQRRNFLASGGISFFIGDSYLDYKPETIVETFYSRSVARDAWVTLDYQRVANPAYNAARGPVNVLAVRFHADF
;
A
#
# COMPACT_ATOMS: atom_id res chain seq x y z
N MET A 1 -11.25 12.56 -29.05
CA MET A 1 -11.01 12.08 -27.68
C MET A 1 -12.19 11.29 -27.07
N LEU A 2 -13.33 11.16 -27.75
CA LEU A 2 -14.50 10.38 -27.27
C LEU A 2 -14.57 8.94 -27.79
N ALA A 3 -13.78 8.57 -28.79
CA ALA A 3 -13.88 7.26 -29.46
C ALA A 3 -13.08 6.12 -28.78
N MET A 4 -12.30 6.40 -27.73
CA MET A 4 -11.45 5.39 -27.06
C MET A 4 -12.06 4.84 -25.76
N LEU A 5 -13.20 5.36 -25.31
CA LEU A 5 -13.91 4.92 -24.10
C LEU A 5 -14.95 3.80 -24.34
N CYS A 6 -15.25 3.47 -25.60
CA CYS A 6 -16.28 2.48 -25.90
C CYS A 6 -15.80 1.03 -26.09
N LEU A 7 -14.49 0.77 -26.19
CA LEU A 7 -14.00 -0.59 -26.41
C LEU A 7 -13.92 -1.50 -25.17
N PRO A 8 -13.68 -1.02 -23.94
CA PRO A 8 -13.69 -1.90 -22.77
C PRO A 8 -15.10 -2.32 -22.31
N MET A 9 -16.13 -1.54 -22.59
CA MET A 9 -17.50 -1.88 -22.13
C MET A 9 -18.16 -3.04 -22.90
N ALA A 10 -17.74 -3.32 -24.12
CA ALA A 10 -18.30 -4.40 -24.90
C ALA A 10 -17.73 -5.79 -24.53
N LEU A 11 -16.56 -5.86 -23.88
CA LEU A 11 -15.98 -7.14 -23.45
C LEU A 11 -16.52 -7.64 -22.09
N CYS A 12 -17.05 -6.74 -21.27
CA CYS A 12 -17.64 -7.12 -19.97
C CYS A 12 -19.05 -7.72 -20.08
N ALA A 13 -19.76 -7.51 -21.19
CA ALA A 13 -21.13 -7.96 -21.34
C ALA A 13 -21.30 -9.47 -21.67
N SER A 14 -20.22 -10.20 -21.96
CA SER A 14 -20.28 -11.62 -22.34
C SER A 14 -19.63 -12.59 -21.33
N LEU A 15 -19.05 -12.09 -20.24
CA LEU A 15 -18.46 -12.90 -19.16
C LEU A 15 -19.38 -12.98 -17.93
N GLY A 16 -20.67 -12.93 -18.12
CA GLY A 16 -21.67 -13.32 -17.11
C GLY A 16 -21.60 -14.81 -16.82
N ALA A 17 -20.48 -15.29 -16.29
CA ALA A 17 -20.43 -16.57 -15.61
C ALA A 17 -21.23 -16.43 -14.33
N ARG A 18 -22.36 -17.13 -14.25
CA ARG A 18 -23.18 -17.28 -13.07
C ARG A 18 -22.26 -17.63 -11.89
N ALA A 19 -22.11 -16.72 -10.94
CA ALA A 19 -21.84 -17.11 -9.57
C ALA A 19 -23.03 -17.97 -9.14
N ALA A 20 -22.83 -19.25 -8.99
CA ALA A 20 -23.83 -20.14 -8.44
C ALA A 20 -24.09 -19.69 -7.00
N ASP A 21 -25.36 -19.53 -6.64
CA ASP A 21 -25.82 -19.50 -5.26
C ASP A 21 -25.39 -20.82 -4.60
N ALA A 22 -24.19 -20.85 -4.06
CA ALA A 22 -23.67 -22.02 -3.35
C ALA A 22 -24.04 -21.90 -1.88
N THR A 23 -25.24 -22.34 -1.55
CA THR A 23 -25.57 -22.84 -0.20
C THR A 23 -25.16 -24.32 -0.09
N SER A 24 -23.94 -24.69 -0.49
CA SER A 24 -23.42 -26.02 -0.30
C SER A 24 -22.31 -25.99 0.74
N ASP A 25 -22.38 -26.85 1.75
CA ASP A 25 -21.33 -27.14 2.73
C ASP A 25 -20.06 -27.73 2.07
N GLU A 26 -20.05 -27.91 0.74
CA GLU A 26 -18.89 -28.42 0.02
C GLU A 26 -17.87 -27.32 -0.27
N PRO A 27 -16.59 -27.58 0.00
CA PRO A 27 -15.53 -26.62 -0.28
C PRO A 27 -15.43 -26.30 -1.77
N GLU A 28 -15.35 -25.01 -2.11
CA GLU A 28 -15.17 -24.55 -3.49
C GLU A 28 -13.88 -25.12 -4.10
N ALA A 29 -13.96 -25.67 -5.30
CA ALA A 29 -12.81 -26.27 -5.98
C ALA A 29 -12.03 -25.26 -6.84
N VAL A 30 -12.73 -24.33 -7.47
CA VAL A 30 -12.17 -23.29 -8.36
C VAL A 30 -12.91 -21.98 -8.16
N SER A 31 -12.17 -20.90 -8.01
CA SER A 31 -12.70 -19.55 -7.86
C SER A 31 -12.15 -18.64 -8.96
N ILE A 32 -13.04 -17.83 -9.55
CA ILE A 32 -12.67 -16.82 -10.55
C ILE A 32 -13.36 -15.52 -10.18
N HIS A 33 -12.55 -14.53 -9.82
CA HIS A 33 -13.00 -13.17 -9.57
C HIS A 33 -12.18 -12.18 -10.40
N GLY A 34 -12.68 -10.99 -10.57
CA GLY A 34 -11.96 -9.94 -11.25
C GLY A 34 -12.28 -8.58 -10.63
N GLN A 35 -11.45 -7.60 -10.95
CA GLN A 35 -11.72 -6.21 -10.61
C GLN A 35 -11.14 -5.28 -11.65
N ILE A 36 -11.75 -4.12 -11.79
CA ILE A 36 -11.20 -2.99 -12.53
C ILE A 36 -11.28 -1.73 -11.68
N THR A 37 -10.22 -0.93 -11.72
CA THR A 37 -10.18 0.37 -11.06
C THR A 37 -9.60 1.41 -11.99
N TYR A 38 -10.30 2.53 -12.16
CA TYR A 38 -9.79 3.72 -12.82
C TYR A 38 -9.81 4.87 -11.82
N ASN A 39 -8.67 5.53 -11.63
CA ASN A 39 -8.54 6.67 -10.73
C ASN A 39 -7.97 7.85 -11.51
N TRP A 40 -8.67 8.98 -11.49
CA TRP A 40 -8.21 10.25 -12.03
C TRP A 40 -8.07 11.27 -10.89
N GLN A 41 -6.93 11.96 -10.85
CA GLN A 41 -6.65 12.97 -9.84
C GLN A 41 -6.16 14.28 -10.49
N ARG A 42 -6.43 15.38 -9.81
CA ARG A 42 -5.93 16.71 -10.17
C ARG A 42 -5.57 17.48 -8.92
N HIS A 43 -4.41 18.15 -8.93
CA HIS A 43 -4.13 19.23 -8.00
C HIS A 43 -4.20 20.60 -8.69
N ALA A 44 -4.63 21.61 -7.94
CA ALA A 44 -4.55 23.00 -8.35
C ALA A 44 -3.10 23.52 -8.20
N ALA A 45 -2.81 24.67 -8.77
CA ALA A 45 -1.56 25.36 -8.47
C ALA A 45 -1.45 25.68 -6.98
N PHE A 46 -0.24 25.57 -6.43
CA PHE A 46 0.05 25.82 -5.02
C PHE A 46 1.30 26.70 -4.86
N SER A 47 1.48 27.28 -3.68
CA SER A 47 2.60 28.15 -3.37
C SER A 47 3.92 27.36 -3.33
N ASP A 48 4.95 27.94 -3.94
CA ASP A 48 6.32 27.44 -3.96
C ASP A 48 7.26 28.63 -3.81
N SER A 49 7.68 28.94 -2.58
CA SER A 49 8.55 30.07 -2.27
C SER A 49 10.04 29.71 -2.28
N GLY A 50 10.36 28.43 -2.35
CA GLY A 50 11.73 27.94 -2.26
C GLY A 50 12.34 27.45 -3.56
N GLY A 51 11.53 27.33 -4.60
CA GLY A 51 11.93 26.72 -5.86
C GLY A 51 11.90 25.21 -5.85
N ALA A 52 11.76 24.62 -7.04
CA ALA A 52 11.68 23.18 -7.23
C ALA A 52 13.08 22.58 -7.39
N GLY A 53 13.28 21.41 -6.80
CA GLY A 53 14.41 20.51 -7.03
C GLY A 53 14.05 19.41 -8.03
N ALA A 54 14.95 18.44 -8.21
CA ALA A 54 14.79 17.38 -9.19
C ALA A 54 13.62 16.42 -8.85
N ASN A 55 13.36 16.20 -7.54
CA ASN A 55 12.27 15.35 -7.06
C ASN A 55 11.16 16.17 -6.38
N SER A 56 10.84 17.33 -6.94
CA SER A 56 9.74 18.16 -6.47
C SER A 56 8.46 17.91 -7.25
N LEU A 57 7.32 17.94 -6.56
CA LEU A 57 6.02 18.04 -7.22
C LEU A 57 5.92 19.37 -7.94
N THR A 58 5.45 19.41 -9.19
CA THR A 58 5.24 20.68 -9.90
C THR A 58 4.23 21.56 -9.16
N SER A 59 4.54 22.85 -8.97
CA SER A 59 3.63 23.81 -8.32
C SER A 59 2.49 24.30 -9.22
N SER A 60 2.60 24.17 -10.53
CA SER A 60 1.49 24.43 -11.47
C SER A 60 0.45 23.32 -11.41
N ALA A 61 -0.81 23.67 -11.72
CA ALA A 61 -1.89 22.71 -11.77
C ALA A 61 -1.54 21.51 -12.67
N ASN A 62 -1.77 20.29 -12.16
CA ASN A 62 -1.43 19.07 -12.88
C ASN A 62 -2.46 17.96 -12.61
N LYS A 63 -2.39 16.89 -13.41
CA LYS A 63 -3.29 15.74 -13.34
C LYS A 63 -2.52 14.43 -13.45
N MET A 64 -3.07 13.39 -12.83
CA MET A 64 -2.59 12.02 -12.94
C MET A 64 -3.76 11.06 -13.16
N TYR A 65 -3.48 9.86 -13.60
CA TYR A 65 -4.44 8.78 -13.63
C TYR A 65 -3.75 7.44 -13.46
N THR A 66 -4.52 6.46 -12.99
CA THR A 66 -4.17 5.03 -13.00
C THR A 66 -5.34 4.22 -13.50
N PHE A 67 -5.02 3.11 -14.14
CA PHE A 67 -5.95 2.04 -14.48
C PHE A 67 -5.33 0.71 -14.07
N THR A 68 -6.07 -0.12 -13.37
CA THR A 68 -5.71 -1.49 -13.06
C THR A 68 -6.88 -2.42 -13.37
N GLY A 69 -6.58 -3.59 -13.90
CA GLY A 69 -7.53 -4.68 -14.08
C GLY A 69 -6.86 -5.99 -13.68
N THR A 70 -7.40 -6.67 -12.68
CA THR A 70 -6.83 -7.89 -12.10
C THR A 70 -7.83 -9.03 -12.22
N ALA A 71 -7.37 -10.19 -12.65
CA ALA A 71 -8.10 -11.44 -12.47
C ALA A 71 -7.53 -12.21 -11.27
N PHE A 72 -8.41 -12.79 -10.45
CA PHE A 72 -8.06 -13.60 -9.28
C PHE A 72 -8.52 -15.02 -9.57
N LEU A 73 -7.56 -15.91 -9.84
CA LEU A 73 -7.80 -17.31 -10.14
C LEU A 73 -7.35 -18.15 -8.96
N GLY A 74 -8.27 -18.91 -8.37
CA GLY A 74 -8.01 -19.81 -7.25
C GLY A 74 -8.36 -21.24 -7.59
N MET A 75 -7.59 -22.20 -7.11
CA MET A 75 -7.85 -23.62 -7.29
C MET A 75 -7.42 -24.42 -6.06
N ARG A 76 -8.30 -25.32 -5.59
CA ARG A 76 -7.98 -26.28 -4.55
C ARG A 76 -7.21 -27.45 -5.16
N LEU A 77 -5.97 -27.66 -4.72
CA LEU A 77 -5.11 -28.72 -5.25
C LEU A 77 -5.24 -30.03 -4.48
N TRP A 78 -5.44 -29.93 -3.15
CA TRP A 78 -5.66 -31.04 -2.23
C TRP A 78 -6.38 -30.52 -0.98
N ALA A 79 -6.62 -31.38 -0.01
CA ALA A 79 -7.29 -31.00 1.23
C ALA A 79 -6.58 -29.84 1.93
N ASN A 80 -7.28 -28.69 2.06
CA ASN A 80 -6.79 -27.43 2.64
C ASN A 80 -5.54 -26.84 1.95
N GLY A 81 -5.21 -27.31 0.74
CA GLY A 81 -4.13 -26.78 -0.08
C GLY A 81 -4.66 -26.08 -1.32
N GLU A 82 -4.26 -24.82 -1.54
CA GLU A 82 -4.81 -23.91 -2.52
C GLU A 82 -3.69 -23.27 -3.35
N LEU A 83 -3.95 -23.03 -4.63
CA LEU A 83 -3.08 -22.28 -5.54
C LEU A 83 -3.81 -21.03 -6.03
N TYR A 84 -3.13 -19.91 -6.05
CA TYR A 84 -3.64 -18.64 -6.57
C TYR A 84 -2.73 -18.06 -7.63
N PHE A 85 -3.35 -17.53 -8.67
CA PHE A 85 -2.66 -16.83 -9.76
C PHE A 85 -3.42 -15.56 -10.14
N ASN A 86 -2.74 -14.40 -10.10
CA ASN A 86 -3.33 -13.11 -10.43
C ASN A 86 -2.54 -12.44 -11.57
N PRO A 87 -3.01 -12.50 -12.83
CA PRO A 87 -2.55 -11.60 -13.87
C PRO A 87 -3.18 -10.21 -13.67
N GLU A 88 -2.39 -9.15 -13.83
CA GLU A 88 -2.85 -7.77 -13.75
C GLU A 88 -2.36 -6.95 -14.94
N VAL A 89 -3.26 -6.15 -15.50
CA VAL A 89 -2.94 -5.05 -16.43
C VAL A 89 -2.92 -3.75 -15.65
N ALA A 90 -1.83 -3.00 -15.75
CA ALA A 90 -1.70 -1.69 -15.11
C ALA A 90 -1.22 -0.63 -16.11
N GLN A 91 -1.76 0.57 -15.98
CA GLN A 91 -1.42 1.75 -16.78
C GLN A 91 -1.60 3.01 -15.92
N GLY A 92 -0.77 4.03 -16.12
CA GLY A 92 -0.97 5.31 -15.45
C GLY A 92 0.21 6.25 -15.57
N VAL A 93 -0.07 7.52 -15.36
CA VAL A 93 0.93 8.59 -15.37
C VAL A 93 0.79 9.39 -14.09
N PRO A 94 1.83 9.46 -13.24
CA PRO A 94 1.82 10.25 -12.02
C PRO A 94 1.83 11.74 -12.31
N PHE A 95 1.60 12.56 -11.29
CA PHE A 95 1.85 13.99 -11.36
C PHE A 95 3.29 14.24 -11.83
N THR A 96 3.51 15.29 -12.65
CA THR A 96 4.82 15.63 -13.26
C THR A 96 5.42 14.58 -14.19
N GLY A 97 4.72 13.48 -14.47
CA GLY A 97 5.24 12.35 -15.23
C GLY A 97 6.17 11.41 -14.43
N ASN A 98 6.56 11.81 -13.22
CA ASN A 98 7.37 11.01 -12.29
C ASN A 98 6.70 10.94 -10.91
N LEU A 99 6.94 9.85 -10.19
CA LEU A 99 6.40 9.67 -8.84
C LEU A 99 7.32 10.38 -7.82
N VAL A 100 7.17 11.71 -7.73
CA VAL A 100 8.06 12.56 -6.90
C VAL A 100 7.30 13.63 -6.13
N GLY A 101 7.93 14.14 -5.07
CA GLY A 101 7.55 15.35 -4.35
C GLY A 101 6.46 15.17 -3.30
N LEU A 102 6.21 13.93 -2.87
CA LEU A 102 5.31 13.59 -1.75
C LEU A 102 5.90 12.46 -0.94
N GLY A 103 5.79 12.53 0.38
CA GLY A 103 6.10 11.43 1.29
C GLY A 103 4.99 10.38 1.33
N GLY A 104 3.73 10.82 1.25
CA GLY A 104 2.55 9.97 1.12
C GLY A 104 1.88 10.16 -0.24
N PHE A 105 1.99 9.17 -1.13
CA PHE A 105 1.35 9.22 -2.44
C PHE A 105 -0.17 9.33 -2.32
N THR A 106 -0.77 10.21 -3.11
CA THR A 106 -2.23 10.45 -3.10
C THR A 106 -3.05 9.30 -3.69
N ASN A 107 -2.39 8.33 -4.31
CA ASN A 107 -2.99 7.12 -4.87
C ASN A 107 -2.00 5.97 -4.76
N GLY A 108 -2.30 4.98 -3.92
CA GLY A 108 -1.44 3.82 -3.68
C GLY A 108 -1.27 2.88 -4.88
N GLU A 109 -2.12 2.95 -5.89
CA GLU A 109 -2.00 2.13 -7.09
C GLU A 109 -0.96 2.65 -8.10
N ILE A 110 -0.47 3.90 -7.92
CA ILE A 110 0.45 4.52 -8.89
C ILE A 110 1.79 3.77 -9.00
N THR A 111 2.22 3.07 -7.98
CA THR A 111 3.46 2.27 -7.99
C THR A 111 3.41 1.11 -8.98
N ARG A 112 2.22 0.64 -9.36
CA ARG A 112 2.00 -0.45 -10.33
C ARG A 112 2.01 0.03 -11.77
N ALA A 113 1.73 1.31 -11.99
CA ALA A 113 1.62 1.90 -13.31
C ALA A 113 2.99 2.15 -13.94
N ALA A 114 3.13 1.83 -15.20
CA ALA A 114 4.38 1.91 -15.96
C ALA A 114 4.31 2.87 -17.14
N GLY A 115 3.53 3.96 -17.04
CA GLY A 115 3.37 4.98 -18.07
C GLY A 115 2.07 4.87 -18.87
N THR A 116 2.07 5.45 -20.07
CA THR A 116 0.86 5.57 -20.92
C THR A 116 0.47 4.28 -21.65
N SER A 117 1.36 3.31 -21.72
CA SER A 117 1.07 2.01 -22.33
C SER A 117 0.66 1.00 -21.25
N PRO A 118 -0.40 0.21 -21.47
CA PRO A 118 -0.76 -0.84 -20.53
C PRO A 118 0.32 -1.90 -20.45
N SER A 119 0.62 -2.35 -19.24
CA SER A 119 1.58 -3.41 -18.97
C SER A 119 0.88 -4.59 -18.30
N LEU A 120 0.98 -5.77 -18.92
CA LEU A 120 0.48 -7.02 -18.34
C LEU A 120 1.62 -7.68 -17.56
N TYR A 121 1.35 -8.08 -16.32
CA TYR A 121 2.31 -8.78 -15.50
C TYR A 121 1.63 -9.77 -14.54
N ARG A 122 2.43 -10.69 -14.00
CA ARG A 122 1.99 -11.56 -12.93
C ARG A 122 2.07 -10.78 -11.61
N GLN A 123 0.92 -10.48 -11.03
CA GLN A 123 0.84 -9.82 -9.74
C GLN A 123 1.14 -10.80 -8.60
N ARG A 124 0.49 -11.97 -8.61
CA ARG A 124 0.68 -13.04 -7.61
C ARG A 124 0.75 -14.42 -8.26
N LEU A 125 1.49 -15.30 -7.61
CA LEU A 125 1.48 -16.75 -7.82
C LEU A 125 1.96 -17.41 -6.54
N PHE A 126 1.05 -17.97 -5.75
CA PHE A 126 1.39 -18.56 -4.48
C PHE A 126 0.52 -19.76 -4.14
N VAL A 127 1.02 -20.60 -3.26
CA VAL A 127 0.28 -21.69 -2.62
C VAL A 127 -0.03 -21.30 -1.19
N ARG A 128 -1.20 -21.75 -0.71
CA ARG A 128 -1.62 -21.64 0.69
C ARG A 128 -1.98 -23.02 1.21
N GLN A 129 -1.45 -23.39 2.37
CA GLN A 129 -1.79 -24.60 3.08
C GLN A 129 -2.33 -24.26 4.46
N THR A 130 -3.51 -24.77 4.79
CA THR A 130 -4.11 -24.63 6.11
C THR A 130 -4.06 -25.96 6.85
N TRP A 131 -3.67 -25.93 8.12
CA TRP A 131 -3.76 -27.06 9.05
C TRP A 131 -4.72 -26.68 10.17
N ASN A 132 -5.89 -27.30 10.15
CA ASN A 132 -6.95 -27.13 11.14
C ASN A 132 -6.55 -27.79 12.46
N ARG A 133 -6.91 -27.15 13.61
CA ARG A 133 -6.52 -27.56 14.98
C ARG A 133 -7.67 -27.45 15.99
N GLY A 134 -8.92 -27.37 15.53
CA GLY A 134 -10.11 -27.27 16.38
C GLY A 134 -10.42 -25.84 16.85
N GLY A 135 -11.11 -25.71 17.98
CA GLY A 135 -11.56 -24.42 18.53
C GLY A 135 -12.87 -23.90 17.92
N GLY A 136 -13.61 -24.76 17.20
CA GLY A 136 -14.81 -24.39 16.44
C GLY A 136 -14.48 -24.09 14.99
N THR A 137 -15.52 -24.03 14.15
CA THR A 137 -15.39 -23.87 12.70
C THR A 137 -15.91 -22.48 12.30
N GLU A 138 -15.21 -21.82 11.38
CA GLU A 138 -15.60 -20.58 10.74
C GLU A 138 -15.88 -20.83 9.24
N SER A 139 -17.00 -20.30 8.75
CA SER A 139 -17.30 -20.28 7.32
C SER A 139 -16.47 -19.19 6.63
N ILE A 140 -15.88 -19.55 5.51
CA ILE A 140 -15.11 -18.64 4.62
C ILE A 140 -15.90 -18.46 3.35
N GLU A 141 -16.23 -17.23 3.01
CA GLU A 141 -16.90 -16.88 1.75
C GLU A 141 -15.89 -16.80 0.60
N ALA A 142 -16.36 -17.04 -0.63
CA ALA A 142 -15.58 -16.83 -1.84
C ALA A 142 -15.17 -15.35 -1.98
N GLY A 143 -13.95 -15.10 -2.46
CA GLY A 143 -13.46 -13.75 -2.66
C GLY A 143 -12.13 -13.70 -3.40
N GLN A 144 -11.58 -12.50 -3.52
CA GLN A 144 -10.27 -12.30 -4.13
C GLN A 144 -9.19 -13.07 -3.33
N ASN A 145 -8.53 -14.05 -3.99
CA ASN A 145 -7.55 -14.94 -3.37
C ASN A 145 -8.09 -15.74 -2.17
N GLN A 146 -9.37 -16.13 -2.25
CA GLN A 146 -10.03 -16.90 -1.21
C GLN A 146 -11.08 -17.81 -1.82
N LEU A 147 -10.93 -19.12 -1.61
CA LEU A 147 -11.92 -20.13 -1.95
C LEU A 147 -12.95 -20.25 -0.82
N ALA A 148 -14.22 -20.41 -1.17
CA ALA A 148 -15.26 -20.69 -0.19
C ALA A 148 -15.02 -22.05 0.49
N GLY A 149 -15.41 -22.13 1.75
CA GLY A 149 -15.26 -23.35 2.55
C GLY A 149 -15.36 -23.09 4.03
N SER A 150 -14.73 -23.93 4.83
CA SER A 150 -14.65 -23.78 6.28
C SER A 150 -13.25 -24.06 6.79
N VAL A 151 -12.86 -23.36 7.85
CA VAL A 151 -11.60 -23.55 8.56
C VAL A 151 -11.85 -23.61 10.06
N ASP A 152 -10.94 -24.22 10.80
CA ASP A 152 -10.99 -24.13 12.26
C ASP A 152 -10.54 -22.74 12.74
N ARG A 153 -11.10 -22.27 13.84
CA ARG A 153 -10.63 -21.06 14.53
C ARG A 153 -9.17 -21.16 14.90
N ASN A 154 -8.80 -22.29 15.51
CA ASN A 154 -7.39 -22.60 15.79
C ASN A 154 -6.79 -23.31 14.58
N ARG A 155 -5.82 -22.67 13.93
CA ARG A 155 -5.22 -23.18 12.70
C ARG A 155 -3.81 -22.64 12.50
N VAL A 156 -3.06 -23.30 11.65
CA VAL A 156 -1.80 -22.80 11.11
C VAL A 156 -1.97 -22.64 9.61
N VAL A 157 -1.51 -21.52 9.05
CA VAL A 157 -1.57 -21.24 7.61
C VAL A 157 -0.16 -20.93 7.11
N LEU A 158 0.28 -21.62 6.06
CA LEU A 158 1.49 -21.33 5.32
C LEU A 158 1.11 -20.75 3.96
N THR A 159 1.62 -19.56 3.65
CA THR A 159 1.56 -18.96 2.33
C THR A 159 2.98 -18.88 1.77
N ALA A 160 3.21 -19.42 0.56
CA ALA A 160 4.54 -19.44 -0.06
C ALA A 160 4.46 -19.20 -1.58
N GLY A 161 5.34 -18.35 -2.10
CA GLY A 161 5.37 -18.00 -3.51
C GLY A 161 5.65 -16.52 -3.76
N ASN A 162 5.05 -15.98 -4.82
CA ASN A 162 5.09 -14.55 -5.14
C ASN A 162 3.78 -13.89 -4.69
N PHE A 163 3.86 -13.02 -3.69
CA PHE A 163 2.72 -12.29 -3.13
C PHE A 163 3.18 -10.97 -2.49
N SER A 164 2.24 -10.14 -2.04
CA SER A 164 2.61 -8.93 -1.30
C SER A 164 2.78 -9.23 0.18
N THR A 165 3.79 -8.66 0.83
CA THR A 165 3.92 -8.69 2.29
C THR A 165 2.61 -8.25 2.97
N LEU A 166 1.93 -7.27 2.37
CA LEU A 166 0.66 -6.74 2.88
C LEU A 166 -0.54 -7.68 2.71
N ASP A 167 -0.41 -8.78 1.99
CA ASP A 167 -1.47 -9.80 1.92
C ASP A 167 -1.61 -10.58 3.23
N VAL A 168 -0.55 -10.59 4.07
CA VAL A 168 -0.50 -11.31 5.35
C VAL A 168 -0.38 -10.35 6.54
N PHE A 169 0.41 -9.28 6.41
CA PHE A 169 0.72 -8.35 7.49
C PHE A 169 -0.05 -7.03 7.37
N ASP A 170 -0.16 -6.29 8.48
CA ASP A 170 -0.83 -4.99 8.56
C ASP A 170 -2.29 -5.03 8.08
N GLY A 171 -3.05 -6.07 8.42
CA GLY A 171 -4.48 -6.13 8.15
C GLY A 171 -5.25 -5.01 8.87
N ASN A 172 -6.33 -4.47 8.26
CA ASN A 172 -7.24 -3.51 8.88
C ASN A 172 -8.55 -3.46 8.10
N ALA A 173 -9.67 -3.59 8.79
CA ALA A 173 -10.98 -3.63 8.15
C ALA A 173 -11.42 -2.27 7.55
N TYR A 174 -10.90 -1.15 8.05
CA TYR A 174 -11.40 0.19 7.72
C TYR A 174 -10.46 1.00 6.83
N ALA A 175 -9.20 0.59 6.72
CA ALA A 175 -8.21 1.28 5.91
C ALA A 175 -7.15 0.28 5.42
N LYS A 176 -7.41 -0.40 4.30
CA LYS A 176 -6.51 -1.41 3.76
C LYS A 176 -6.44 -1.40 2.24
N ASP A 177 -7.55 -1.16 1.55
CA ASP A 177 -7.61 -1.25 0.10
C ASP A 177 -7.77 0.13 -0.54
N PRO A 178 -6.77 0.62 -1.30
CA PRO A 178 -6.85 1.92 -2.00
C PRO A 178 -7.87 1.92 -3.16
N ARG A 179 -8.46 0.77 -3.51
CA ARG A 179 -9.46 0.64 -4.57
C ARG A 179 -10.88 0.89 -4.08
N THR A 180 -11.14 0.60 -2.81
CA THR A 180 -12.48 0.68 -2.21
C THR A 180 -12.57 1.65 -1.05
N GLN A 181 -11.46 1.89 -0.34
CA GLN A 181 -11.38 2.72 0.85
C GLN A 181 -10.53 3.99 0.58
N PHE A 182 -9.70 4.41 1.55
CA PHE A 182 -8.78 5.54 1.41
C PHE A 182 -7.73 5.29 0.33
N MET A 183 -7.41 6.31 -0.47
CA MET A 183 -6.47 6.22 -1.58
C MET A 183 -5.03 6.54 -1.20
N ASN A 184 -4.83 7.41 -0.19
CA ASN A 184 -3.50 7.84 0.20
C ASN A 184 -2.67 6.70 0.79
N TRP A 185 -1.42 6.60 0.37
CA TRP A 185 -0.49 5.59 0.86
C TRP A 185 -0.43 5.50 2.38
N GLY A 186 -0.42 6.66 3.06
CA GLY A 186 -0.29 6.73 4.52
C GLY A 186 -1.50 6.22 5.29
N SER A 187 -2.66 6.01 4.65
CA SER A 187 -3.88 5.54 5.30
C SER A 187 -4.06 4.03 5.22
N TRP A 188 -3.82 3.40 4.06
CA TRP A 188 -4.11 1.98 3.86
C TRP A 188 -2.97 1.04 4.26
N THR A 189 -1.78 1.59 4.56
CA THR A 189 -0.66 0.93 5.23
C THR A 189 0.10 1.96 6.06
N TYR A 190 1.10 1.55 6.84
CA TYR A 190 1.98 2.53 7.49
C TYR A 190 2.87 3.23 6.46
N ALA A 191 2.87 4.56 6.41
CA ALA A 191 3.75 5.28 5.50
C ALA A 191 5.25 5.03 5.76
N ALA A 192 5.63 4.62 6.97
CA ALA A 192 7.01 4.29 7.34
C ALA A 192 7.34 2.79 7.25
N TYR A 193 6.45 1.97 6.69
CA TYR A 193 6.69 0.53 6.49
C TYR A 193 7.45 0.28 5.19
N ASP A 194 8.75 0.20 5.29
CA ASP A 194 9.64 -0.11 4.17
C ASP A 194 9.72 -1.64 3.96
N TYR A 195 8.58 -2.27 3.69
CA TYR A 195 8.50 -3.72 3.53
C TYR A 195 9.20 -4.19 2.25
N ALA A 196 9.88 -5.34 2.33
CA ALA A 196 10.60 -5.90 1.20
C ALA A 196 9.64 -6.32 0.08
N ALA A 197 9.81 -5.71 -1.09
CA ALA A 197 9.04 -5.98 -2.31
C ALA A 197 9.74 -5.32 -3.52
N ASP A 198 9.41 -5.76 -4.74
CA ASP A 198 9.76 -5.02 -5.97
C ASP A 198 9.00 -3.69 -6.06
N SER A 199 9.29 -2.85 -7.04
CA SER A 199 8.67 -1.54 -7.22
C SER A 199 7.15 -1.57 -7.48
N ARG A 200 6.55 -2.75 -7.67
CA ARG A 200 5.09 -2.95 -7.78
C ARG A 200 4.43 -3.43 -6.48
N GLY A 201 5.22 -3.78 -5.46
CA GLY A 201 4.72 -4.22 -4.16
C GLY A 201 4.65 -5.73 -3.96
N PHE A 202 5.34 -6.53 -4.79
CA PHE A 202 5.33 -7.98 -4.73
C PHE A 202 6.73 -8.54 -4.55
N GLY A 203 6.83 -9.67 -3.86
CA GLY A 203 8.09 -10.37 -3.62
C GLY A 203 7.86 -11.88 -3.58
N TRP A 204 8.94 -12.63 -3.65
CA TRP A 204 8.94 -14.06 -3.38
C TRP A 204 9.26 -14.32 -1.92
N GLY A 205 8.59 -15.26 -1.32
CA GLY A 205 8.86 -15.59 0.07
C GLY A 205 7.88 -16.59 0.66
N ALA A 206 7.88 -16.63 1.98
CA ALA A 206 6.94 -17.44 2.74
C ALA A 206 6.52 -16.69 4.01
N ALA A 207 5.27 -16.92 4.42
CA ALA A 207 4.72 -16.45 5.66
C ALA A 207 3.97 -17.58 6.37
N LEU A 208 4.15 -17.68 7.68
CA LEU A 208 3.45 -18.61 8.56
C LEU A 208 2.59 -17.80 9.51
N GLU A 209 1.32 -18.19 9.61
CA GLU A 209 0.35 -17.62 10.52
C GLU A 209 -0.13 -18.72 11.48
N TRP A 210 -0.20 -18.42 12.76
CA TRP A 210 -0.75 -19.29 13.79
C TRP A 210 -1.88 -18.56 14.50
N TYR A 211 -3.09 -19.07 14.36
CA TYR A 211 -4.31 -18.60 15.00
C TYR A 211 -4.63 -19.48 16.21
N GLN A 212 -4.81 -18.86 17.36
CA GLN A 212 -5.14 -19.52 18.60
C GLN A 212 -6.09 -18.63 19.43
N ASP A 213 -7.34 -19.04 19.51
CA ASP A 213 -8.41 -18.30 20.20
C ASP A 213 -8.50 -16.84 19.71
N GLU A 214 -8.23 -15.84 20.58
CA GLU A 214 -8.25 -14.41 20.21
C GLU A 214 -6.89 -13.90 19.66
N TRP A 215 -5.90 -14.77 19.51
CA TRP A 215 -4.55 -14.39 19.11
C TRP A 215 -4.21 -14.88 17.70
N ALA A 216 -3.47 -14.06 16.96
CA ALA A 216 -2.76 -14.50 15.78
C ALA A 216 -1.30 -14.07 15.84
N PHE A 217 -0.41 -14.99 15.49
CA PHE A 217 1.03 -14.77 15.41
C PHE A 217 1.46 -15.00 13.97
N ARG A 218 2.15 -14.04 13.37
CA ARG A 218 2.60 -14.10 11.97
C ARG A 218 4.09 -13.88 11.89
N ILE A 219 4.77 -14.67 11.08
CA ILE A 219 6.19 -14.49 10.74
C ILE A 219 6.36 -14.70 9.25
N GLY A 220 7.21 -13.91 8.60
CA GLY A 220 7.46 -14.06 7.17
C GLY A 220 8.83 -13.57 6.77
N ARG A 221 9.36 -14.15 5.69
CA ARG A 221 10.57 -13.68 5.00
C ARG A 221 10.29 -13.51 3.53
N MET A 222 10.63 -12.32 3.01
CA MET A 222 10.38 -11.92 1.62
C MET A 222 11.67 -11.45 0.93
N THR A 223 11.74 -11.65 -0.37
CA THR A 223 12.75 -11.01 -1.21
C THR A 223 12.47 -9.52 -1.35
N GLY A 224 13.54 -8.73 -1.46
CA GLY A 224 13.47 -7.34 -1.90
C GLY A 224 13.96 -7.17 -3.34
N PRO A 225 14.05 -5.92 -3.82
CA PRO A 225 14.62 -5.62 -5.12
C PRO A 225 16.15 -5.69 -5.06
N LYS A 226 16.80 -5.97 -6.21
CA LYS A 226 18.27 -5.92 -6.33
C LYS A 226 18.83 -4.54 -6.06
N GLU A 227 18.11 -3.53 -6.51
CA GLU A 227 18.41 -2.14 -6.24
C GLU A 227 17.19 -1.46 -5.60
N PRO A 228 17.38 -0.53 -4.67
CA PRO A 228 16.29 0.17 -4.03
C PRO A 228 15.22 0.66 -5.02
N ASN A 229 13.97 0.33 -4.75
CA ASN A 229 12.80 0.63 -5.58
C ASN A 229 12.85 0.05 -7.02
N GLY A 230 13.66 -0.97 -7.26
CA GLY A 230 13.77 -1.63 -8.56
C GLY A 230 12.75 -2.73 -8.80
N LEU A 231 12.57 -3.11 -10.09
CA LEU A 231 11.73 -4.28 -10.46
C LEU A 231 12.48 -5.61 -10.30
N PRO A 232 13.80 -5.73 -10.67
CA PRO A 232 14.49 -7.01 -10.59
C PRO A 232 14.61 -7.49 -9.14
N THR A 233 14.06 -8.67 -8.86
CA THR A 233 14.08 -9.29 -7.53
C THR A 233 15.47 -9.86 -7.19
N ASP A 234 15.89 -9.66 -5.96
CA ASP A 234 17.06 -10.32 -5.39
C ASP A 234 16.66 -11.65 -4.71
N PHE A 235 17.13 -12.76 -5.25
CA PHE A 235 16.85 -14.09 -4.71
C PHE A 235 17.87 -14.58 -3.68
N ALA A 236 18.82 -13.74 -3.28
CA ALA A 236 19.81 -14.10 -2.26
C ALA A 236 19.24 -14.03 -0.83
N LEU A 237 18.14 -14.73 -0.57
CA LEU A 237 17.38 -14.72 0.71
C LEU A 237 18.19 -15.03 1.97
N GLY A 238 19.39 -15.59 1.84
CA GLY A 238 20.34 -15.76 2.93
C GLY A 238 21.16 -14.50 3.26
N LYS A 239 21.17 -13.49 2.36
CA LYS A 239 21.94 -12.26 2.48
C LYS A 239 21.04 -11.01 2.48
N HIS A 240 20.09 -10.97 1.53
CA HIS A 240 19.21 -9.83 1.30
C HIS A 240 17.77 -10.31 1.46
N TYR A 241 17.04 -9.72 2.41
CA TYR A 241 15.70 -10.16 2.77
C TYR A 241 14.97 -9.10 3.57
N GLY A 242 13.66 -9.26 3.67
CA GLY A 242 12.83 -8.58 4.66
C GLY A 242 12.12 -9.58 5.55
N ASP A 243 12.35 -9.49 6.85
CA ASP A 243 11.66 -10.27 7.88
C ASP A 243 10.55 -9.45 8.51
N GLN A 244 9.42 -10.10 8.79
CA GLN A 244 8.29 -9.51 9.49
C GLN A 244 7.83 -10.44 10.61
N VAL A 245 7.47 -9.85 11.74
CA VAL A 245 6.82 -10.53 12.87
C VAL A 245 5.64 -9.68 13.33
N GLU A 246 4.44 -10.23 13.33
CA GLU A 246 3.24 -9.54 13.79
C GLU A 246 2.51 -10.38 14.83
N VAL A 247 2.07 -9.71 15.90
CA VAL A 247 1.17 -10.27 16.91
C VAL A 247 -0.14 -9.49 16.84
N GLU A 248 -1.25 -10.20 16.69
CA GLU A 248 -2.60 -9.65 16.69
C GLU A 248 -3.39 -10.20 17.86
N ARG A 249 -4.21 -9.36 18.47
CA ARG A 249 -5.21 -9.74 19.45
C ARG A 249 -6.57 -9.18 19.08
N GLU A 250 -7.56 -10.05 19.00
CA GLU A 250 -8.97 -9.69 18.91
C GLU A 250 -9.51 -9.30 20.29
N HIS A 251 -10.45 -8.35 20.31
CA HIS A 251 -11.11 -7.92 21.55
C HIS A 251 -12.51 -7.39 21.27
N LEU A 252 -13.31 -7.29 22.32
CA LEU A 252 -14.59 -6.60 22.30
C LEU A 252 -14.53 -5.37 23.21
N LEU A 253 -14.87 -4.21 22.68
CA LEU A 253 -15.02 -2.98 23.46
C LEU A 253 -16.46 -2.49 23.33
N GLY A 254 -17.19 -2.45 24.48
CA GLY A 254 -18.62 -2.14 24.48
C GLY A 254 -19.46 -3.12 23.64
N GLY A 255 -19.04 -4.38 23.54
CA GLY A 255 -19.68 -5.41 22.71
C GLY A 255 -19.37 -5.33 21.21
N GLN A 256 -18.59 -4.36 20.78
CA GLN A 256 -18.18 -4.17 19.38
C GLN A 256 -16.80 -4.75 19.12
N PRO A 257 -16.56 -5.42 17.96
CA PRO A 257 -15.28 -6.04 17.65
C PRO A 257 -14.18 -5.03 17.36
N GLY A 258 -12.98 -5.39 17.76
CA GLY A 258 -11.76 -4.67 17.44
C GLY A 258 -10.55 -5.60 17.41
N LYS A 259 -9.45 -5.13 16.81
CA LYS A 259 -8.18 -5.84 16.75
C LYS A 259 -7.04 -4.87 17.04
N LEU A 260 -6.05 -5.34 17.77
CA LEU A 260 -4.79 -4.64 18.01
C LEU A 260 -3.65 -5.48 17.45
N ARG A 261 -2.78 -4.87 16.65
CA ARG A 261 -1.61 -5.51 16.05
C ARG A 261 -0.34 -4.76 16.43
N VAL A 262 0.70 -5.52 16.68
CA VAL A 262 2.07 -5.01 16.83
C VAL A 262 2.93 -5.70 15.80
N LEU A 263 3.54 -4.92 14.92
CA LEU A 263 4.37 -5.38 13.81
C LEU A 263 5.81 -4.90 14.01
N TRP A 264 6.76 -5.82 14.01
CA TRP A 264 8.18 -5.55 13.83
C TRP A 264 8.64 -6.03 12.46
N TRP A 265 9.51 -5.25 11.79
CA TRP A 265 10.12 -5.62 10.54
C TRP A 265 11.60 -5.29 10.50
N HIS A 266 12.34 -6.03 9.69
CA HIS A 266 13.76 -5.89 9.49
C HIS A 266 14.13 -6.23 8.05
N ASN A 267 14.82 -5.30 7.37
CA ASN A 267 15.38 -5.50 6.03
C ASN A 267 16.90 -5.53 6.10
N ARG A 268 17.49 -6.40 5.29
CA ARG A 268 18.92 -6.40 4.99
C ARG A 268 19.12 -6.37 3.49
N ALA A 269 19.84 -5.35 2.98
CA ALA A 269 20.09 -5.13 1.57
C ALA A 269 21.31 -4.21 1.36
N VAL A 270 21.78 -4.10 0.13
CA VAL A 270 22.79 -3.09 -0.23
C VAL A 270 22.11 -1.72 -0.31
N LEU A 271 22.34 -0.89 0.69
CA LEU A 271 21.71 0.42 0.88
C LEU A 271 22.76 1.48 1.21
N ALA A 272 22.51 2.73 0.81
CA ALA A 272 23.27 3.88 1.29
C ALA A 272 22.85 4.30 2.70
N ARG A 273 23.79 4.70 3.53
CA ARG A 273 23.52 5.45 4.77
C ARG A 273 23.42 6.94 4.44
N PHE A 274 22.45 7.62 5.02
CA PHE A 274 22.30 9.07 4.80
C PHE A 274 23.49 9.89 5.31
N ASP A 275 24.16 9.43 6.37
CA ASP A 275 25.37 10.09 6.90
C ASP A 275 26.53 10.02 5.90
N ASP A 276 26.74 8.86 5.24
CA ASP A 276 27.79 8.66 4.26
C ASP A 276 27.50 9.46 2.98
N ALA A 277 26.26 9.43 2.50
CA ALA A 277 25.84 10.25 1.38
C ALA A 277 25.95 11.76 1.66
N SER A 278 25.67 12.21 2.90
CA SER A 278 25.86 13.60 3.31
C SER A 278 27.34 14.02 3.34
N GLN A 279 28.24 13.13 3.76
CA GLN A 279 29.69 13.36 3.70
C GLN A 279 30.18 13.46 2.26
N LEU A 280 29.66 12.61 1.38
CA LEU A 280 29.99 12.62 -0.04
C LEU A 280 29.55 13.93 -0.69
N LEU A 281 28.33 14.42 -0.42
CA LEU A 281 27.88 15.73 -0.88
C LEU A 281 28.81 16.86 -0.44
N LYS A 282 29.22 16.89 0.84
CA LYS A 282 30.16 17.87 1.37
C LYS A 282 31.53 17.82 0.66
N SER A 283 32.07 16.63 0.43
CA SER A 283 33.37 16.45 -0.26
C SER A 283 33.35 16.91 -1.71
N ARG A 284 32.18 16.86 -2.36
CA ARG A 284 31.99 17.33 -3.73
C ARG A 284 31.77 18.84 -3.84
N GLY A 285 31.70 19.54 -2.72
CA GLY A 285 31.52 21.00 -2.69
C GLY A 285 30.14 21.48 -3.12
N TYR A 286 29.10 20.69 -2.95
CA TYR A 286 27.73 20.96 -3.35
C TYR A 286 26.85 21.54 -2.23
N PRO A 287 26.76 22.87 -2.04
CA PRO A 287 25.76 23.44 -1.17
C PRO A 287 24.48 23.90 -1.87
N ARG A 288 24.38 23.83 -3.22
CA ARG A 288 23.28 24.48 -3.96
C ARG A 288 22.70 23.70 -5.14
N TYR A 289 23.19 22.52 -5.47
CA TYR A 289 22.68 21.74 -6.61
C TYR A 289 22.40 20.31 -6.19
N SER A 290 21.23 19.82 -6.55
CA SER A 290 20.80 18.44 -6.33
C SER A 290 21.79 17.48 -6.99
N ASP A 291 22.47 16.65 -6.19
CA ASP A 291 23.29 15.55 -6.70
C ASP A 291 22.47 14.26 -6.65
N PRO A 292 21.92 13.77 -7.76
CA PRO A 292 21.11 12.57 -7.80
C PRO A 292 21.94 11.30 -7.59
N THR A 293 23.28 11.37 -7.63
CA THR A 293 24.15 10.18 -7.54
C THR A 293 24.64 9.93 -6.14
N ALA A 294 24.52 10.88 -5.20
CA ALA A 294 25.13 10.78 -3.88
C ALA A 294 24.69 9.54 -3.08
N LEU A 295 23.41 9.15 -3.15
CA LEU A 295 22.93 7.91 -2.53
C LEU A 295 23.51 6.68 -3.23
N VAL A 296 23.49 6.63 -4.56
CA VAL A 296 23.98 5.48 -5.34
C VAL A 296 25.46 5.26 -5.07
N ASP A 297 26.25 6.33 -5.07
CA ASP A 297 27.71 6.25 -4.85
C ASP A 297 28.09 5.96 -3.38
N ALA A 298 27.16 6.18 -2.45
CA ALA A 298 27.31 5.85 -1.03
C ALA A 298 26.92 4.40 -0.69
N ARG A 299 26.45 3.61 -1.64
CA ARG A 299 26.10 2.17 -1.46
C ARG A 299 27.39 1.34 -1.42
N THR A 300 28.00 1.21 -0.26
CA THR A 300 29.28 0.52 -0.08
C THR A 300 29.14 -0.91 0.46
N GLY A 301 27.93 -1.37 0.75
CA GLY A 301 27.69 -2.71 1.27
C GLY A 301 26.31 -2.91 1.88
N GLU A 302 26.15 -4.06 2.50
CA GLU A 302 24.89 -4.45 3.17
C GLU A 302 24.63 -3.58 4.39
N GLN A 303 23.39 -3.14 4.52
CA GLN A 303 22.89 -2.37 5.67
C GLN A 303 21.63 -3.05 6.21
N ASP A 304 21.39 -2.83 7.50
CA ASP A 304 20.19 -3.26 8.20
C ASP A 304 19.28 -2.06 8.43
N LYS A 305 17.96 -2.25 8.22
CA LYS A 305 16.92 -1.26 8.49
C LYS A 305 15.76 -1.94 9.18
N SER A 306 15.23 -1.33 10.25
CA SER A 306 14.13 -1.93 11.00
C SER A 306 13.11 -0.89 11.46
N GLY A 307 11.94 -1.38 11.80
CA GLY A 307 10.87 -0.56 12.38
C GLY A 307 9.89 -1.35 13.22
N LEU A 308 9.12 -0.60 14.00
CA LEU A 308 8.06 -1.09 14.87
C LEU A 308 6.79 -0.31 14.62
N GLY A 309 5.66 -1.00 14.46
CA GLY A 309 4.35 -0.42 14.21
C GLY A 309 3.28 -0.96 15.15
N ILE A 310 2.25 -0.13 15.36
CA ILE A 310 1.01 -0.47 16.04
C ILE A 310 -0.14 -0.16 15.09
N ASN A 311 -1.04 -1.13 14.89
CA ASN A 311 -2.24 -1.00 14.08
C ASN A 311 -3.44 -1.42 14.93
N MET A 312 -4.42 -0.56 15.00
CA MET A 312 -5.67 -0.79 15.73
C MET A 312 -6.86 -0.57 14.79
N GLU A 313 -7.82 -1.45 14.90
CA GLU A 313 -9.16 -1.25 14.33
C GLU A 313 -10.20 -1.46 15.43
N GLN A 314 -11.28 -0.68 15.39
CA GLN A 314 -12.38 -0.76 16.36
C GLN A 314 -13.70 -0.37 15.71
N ALA A 315 -14.69 -1.26 15.77
CA ALA A 315 -16.05 -0.88 15.49
C ALA A 315 -16.63 -0.07 16.68
N PHE A 316 -17.17 1.11 16.42
CA PHE A 316 -17.97 1.84 17.42
C PHE A 316 -19.45 1.47 17.32
N SER A 317 -19.87 1.04 16.13
CA SER A 317 -21.17 0.45 15.84
C SER A 317 -21.07 -0.37 14.55
N PRO A 318 -22.10 -1.12 14.12
CA PRO A 318 -22.10 -1.79 12.82
C PRO A 318 -21.88 -0.85 11.62
N ALA A 319 -22.12 0.45 11.81
CA ALA A 319 -22.01 1.46 10.75
C ALA A 319 -20.79 2.40 10.90
N VAL A 320 -20.03 2.33 11.99
CA VAL A 320 -18.93 3.26 12.26
C VAL A 320 -17.70 2.49 12.70
N GLY A 321 -16.68 2.49 11.85
CA GLY A 321 -15.38 1.91 12.13
C GLY A 321 -14.29 2.98 12.33
N PHE A 322 -13.37 2.69 13.21
CA PHE A 322 -12.20 3.50 13.54
C PHE A 322 -10.93 2.73 13.23
N PHE A 323 -9.90 3.43 12.73
CA PHE A 323 -8.57 2.88 12.62
C PHE A 323 -7.51 3.83 13.16
N LEU A 324 -6.39 3.25 13.62
CA LEU A 324 -5.17 3.95 13.98
C LEU A 324 -3.97 3.11 13.55
N ARG A 325 -2.99 3.75 12.89
CA ARG A 325 -1.67 3.19 12.60
C ARG A 325 -0.60 4.14 13.09
N TRP A 326 0.39 3.62 13.78
CA TRP A 326 1.61 4.34 14.16
C TRP A 326 2.81 3.46 13.87
N MET A 327 3.84 4.03 13.24
CA MET A 327 5.09 3.31 12.99
C MET A 327 6.30 4.23 13.16
N LYS A 328 7.39 3.64 13.64
CA LYS A 328 8.70 4.25 13.71
C LYS A 328 9.73 3.31 13.11
N ALA A 329 10.46 3.79 12.09
CA ALA A 329 11.65 3.16 11.52
C ALA A 329 12.93 3.82 12.07
N ASP A 330 14.08 3.15 11.95
CA ASP A 330 15.36 3.68 12.40
C ASP A 330 15.86 4.86 11.56
N GLY A 331 15.49 4.92 10.28
CA GLY A 331 15.70 6.05 9.36
C GLY A 331 17.17 6.40 9.08
N LYS A 332 18.08 5.43 9.22
CA LYS A 332 19.52 5.63 8.99
C LYS A 332 19.93 5.48 7.53
N THR A 333 19.19 4.68 6.78
CA THR A 333 19.47 4.30 5.41
C THR A 333 18.43 4.82 4.44
N GLU A 334 18.76 4.84 3.16
CA GLU A 334 17.81 5.09 2.10
C GLU A 334 16.63 4.09 2.13
N THR A 335 15.60 4.40 1.37
CA THR A 335 14.44 3.53 1.20
C THR A 335 14.81 2.28 0.42
N HIS A 336 14.46 1.09 0.93
CA HIS A 336 14.58 -0.16 0.21
C HIS A 336 13.46 -0.31 -0.82
N ALA A 337 12.22 -0.04 -0.39
CA ALA A 337 11.03 -0.04 -1.24
C ALA A 337 10.01 1.02 -0.79
N PHE A 338 9.51 1.83 -1.70
CA PHE A 338 8.38 2.80 -1.65
C PHE A 338 8.47 3.97 -0.66
N THR A 339 8.89 3.80 0.58
CA THR A 339 8.57 4.75 1.63
C THR A 339 9.57 5.88 1.74
N GLU A 340 9.10 7.11 1.72
CA GLU A 340 9.89 8.31 2.05
C GLU A 340 9.48 8.87 3.41
N ALA A 341 9.22 7.98 4.37
CA ALA A 341 8.92 8.32 5.75
C ALA A 341 9.71 7.41 6.71
N ASP A 342 10.16 7.97 7.83
CA ASP A 342 10.86 7.26 8.91
C ASP A 342 10.00 7.19 10.18
N GLY A 343 8.88 7.91 10.20
CA GLY A 343 7.81 7.79 11.18
C GLY A 343 6.48 8.15 10.55
N SER A 344 5.41 7.49 10.98
CA SER A 344 4.06 7.74 10.49
C SER A 344 3.01 7.57 11.57
N LEU A 345 1.99 8.40 11.50
CA LEU A 345 0.74 8.28 12.23
C LEU A 345 -0.40 8.43 11.24
N ALA A 346 -1.36 7.51 11.23
CA ALA A 346 -2.60 7.62 10.50
C ALA A 346 -3.78 7.24 11.40
N THR A 347 -4.87 7.97 11.32
CA THR A 347 -6.10 7.66 12.05
C THR A 347 -7.30 8.16 11.29
N GLY A 348 -8.43 7.50 11.43
CA GLY A 348 -9.63 7.91 10.73
C GLY A 348 -10.87 7.10 11.08
N LEU A 349 -11.95 7.50 10.45
CA LEU A 349 -13.27 6.88 10.56
C LEU A 349 -13.75 6.45 9.17
N LEU A 350 -14.35 5.27 9.12
CA LEU A 350 -15.14 4.79 7.99
C LEU A 350 -16.58 4.64 8.42
N LEU A 351 -17.50 5.31 7.70
CA LEU A 351 -18.93 5.29 7.96
C LEU A 351 -19.64 4.52 6.84
N ASN A 352 -20.49 3.59 7.20
CA ASN A 352 -21.32 2.86 6.26
C ASN A 352 -22.63 3.62 5.98
N GLY A 353 -23.10 3.55 4.75
CA GLY A 353 -24.27 4.25 4.26
C GLY A 353 -25.62 3.87 4.89
N THR A 354 -25.67 2.83 5.73
CA THR A 354 -26.85 2.51 6.54
C THR A 354 -27.26 3.69 7.42
N LEU A 355 -26.34 4.57 7.82
CA LEU A 355 -26.62 5.79 8.57
C LEU A 355 -27.52 6.78 7.82
N TRP A 356 -27.55 6.73 6.48
CA TRP A 356 -28.38 7.59 5.61
C TRP A 356 -29.23 6.81 4.60
N GLY A 357 -29.50 5.51 4.90
CA GLY A 357 -30.39 4.66 4.11
C GLY A 357 -29.81 4.14 2.78
N ARG A 358 -28.47 4.08 2.64
CA ARG A 358 -27.75 3.62 1.46
C ARG A 358 -26.60 2.69 1.85
N GLY A 359 -26.95 1.45 2.24
CA GLY A 359 -26.03 0.48 2.86
C GLY A 359 -24.75 0.20 2.10
N ASP A 360 -24.74 0.32 0.76
CA ASP A 360 -23.58 0.04 -0.11
C ASP A 360 -22.69 1.27 -0.34
N ASP A 361 -23.08 2.44 0.18
CA ASP A 361 -22.26 3.67 0.14
C ASP A 361 -21.33 3.73 1.35
N SER A 362 -20.25 4.51 1.25
CA SER A 362 -19.38 4.78 2.39
C SER A 362 -18.81 6.19 2.38
N ILE A 363 -18.48 6.71 3.56
CA ILE A 363 -17.74 7.96 3.78
C ILE A 363 -16.51 7.62 4.61
N GLY A 364 -15.35 8.11 4.19
CA GLY A 364 -14.10 8.05 4.97
C GLY A 364 -13.57 9.44 5.30
N VAL A 365 -13.03 9.60 6.51
CA VAL A 365 -12.24 10.77 6.91
C VAL A 365 -11.01 10.29 7.63
N ALA A 366 -9.82 10.70 7.18
CA ALA A 366 -8.54 10.31 7.76
C ALA A 366 -7.60 11.51 7.92
N PHE A 367 -6.77 11.43 8.95
CA PHE A 367 -5.63 12.30 9.20
C PHE A 367 -4.36 11.45 9.19
N MET A 368 -3.32 11.94 8.52
CA MET A 368 -2.01 11.29 8.46
C MET A 368 -0.92 12.32 8.73
N GLN A 369 0.15 11.88 9.42
CA GLN A 369 1.35 12.66 9.63
C GLN A 369 2.58 11.78 9.39
N ASN A 370 3.42 12.19 8.44
CA ASN A 370 4.68 11.54 8.11
C ASN A 370 5.85 12.38 8.62
N THR A 371 6.91 11.72 9.07
CA THR A 371 8.11 12.38 9.62
C THR A 371 9.39 11.74 9.08
N LEU A 372 10.46 12.53 9.04
CA LEU A 372 11.81 12.06 8.66
C LEU A 372 12.72 11.92 9.87
N SER A 373 13.70 11.02 9.79
CA SER A 373 14.83 10.92 10.72
C SER A 373 15.73 12.16 10.66
N ALA A 374 16.55 12.37 11.67
CA ALA A 374 17.53 13.44 11.66
C ALA A 374 18.53 13.29 10.51
N GLN A 375 18.97 12.06 10.24
CA GLN A 375 19.91 11.74 9.17
C GLN A 375 19.36 12.09 7.80
N ARG A 376 18.12 11.65 7.49
CA ARG A 376 17.48 11.98 6.22
C ARG A 376 17.23 13.48 6.07
N ARG A 377 16.78 14.16 7.14
CA ARG A 377 16.62 15.63 7.12
C ARG A 377 17.92 16.35 6.79
N ASN A 378 19.02 15.97 7.44
CA ASN A 378 20.35 16.55 7.21
C ASN A 378 20.82 16.32 5.76
N PHE A 379 20.59 15.11 5.21
CA PHE A 379 20.92 14.79 3.84
C PHE A 379 20.12 15.67 2.84
N LEU A 380 18.80 15.77 3.00
CA LEU A 380 17.94 16.58 2.13
C LEU A 380 18.25 18.08 2.28
N ALA A 381 18.50 18.58 3.51
CA ALA A 381 18.87 19.97 3.75
C ALA A 381 20.23 20.34 3.15
N SER A 382 21.10 19.36 2.95
CA SER A 382 22.40 19.54 2.26
C SER A 382 22.30 19.48 0.73
N GLY A 383 21.07 19.46 0.17
CA GLY A 383 20.83 19.37 -1.26
C GLY A 383 20.80 17.94 -1.82
N GLY A 384 20.77 16.93 -0.94
CA GLY A 384 20.62 15.55 -1.33
C GLY A 384 19.25 15.26 -1.95
N ILE A 385 19.21 14.26 -2.83
CA ILE A 385 17.99 13.76 -3.47
C ILE A 385 17.78 12.34 -3.02
N SER A 386 16.63 12.07 -2.37
CA SER A 386 16.13 10.73 -2.10
C SER A 386 15.35 10.22 -3.31
N PHE A 387 14.83 8.99 -3.24
CA PHE A 387 14.24 8.35 -4.41
C PHE A 387 13.01 9.12 -4.95
N PHE A 388 12.10 9.54 -4.05
CA PHE A 388 10.87 10.25 -4.44
C PHE A 388 10.84 11.72 -3.99
N ILE A 389 11.76 12.17 -3.13
CA ILE A 389 11.76 13.53 -2.58
C ILE A 389 13.15 14.17 -2.68
N GLY A 390 13.19 15.51 -2.78
CA GLY A 390 14.42 16.31 -2.81
C GLY A 390 14.21 17.62 -3.55
N ASP A 391 14.06 18.71 -2.78
CA ASP A 391 13.76 20.07 -3.26
C ASP A 391 15.03 20.95 -3.35
N SER A 392 16.23 20.39 -3.37
CA SER A 392 17.52 21.08 -3.30
C SER A 392 17.78 21.80 -1.97
N TYR A 393 16.79 22.01 -1.14
CA TYR A 393 16.88 22.52 0.23
C TYR A 393 15.64 22.05 1.01
N LEU A 394 15.70 22.09 2.34
CA LEU A 394 14.62 21.62 3.19
C LEU A 394 14.35 22.64 4.33
N ASP A 395 13.18 23.27 4.31
CA ASP A 395 12.58 23.90 5.49
C ASP A 395 11.66 22.87 6.16
N TYR A 396 12.23 22.06 7.04
CA TYR A 396 11.58 20.85 7.54
C TYR A 396 10.34 21.13 8.39
N LYS A 397 9.22 20.56 7.93
CA LYS A 397 8.05 20.27 8.79
C LYS A 397 7.49 18.90 8.42
N PRO A 398 6.86 18.18 9.37
CA PRO A 398 6.13 16.96 9.04
C PRO A 398 5.16 17.17 7.89
N GLU A 399 5.11 16.22 6.97
CA GLU A 399 4.05 16.19 5.96
C GLU A 399 2.76 15.74 6.62
N THR A 400 1.71 16.55 6.54
CA THR A 400 0.40 16.22 7.10
C THR A 400 -0.66 16.16 6.00
N ILE A 401 -1.49 15.14 6.07
CA ILE A 401 -2.50 14.87 5.06
C ILE A 401 -3.85 14.71 5.74
N VAL A 402 -4.86 15.36 5.19
CA VAL A 402 -6.26 15.09 5.50
C VAL A 402 -6.89 14.54 4.23
N GLU A 403 -7.50 13.36 4.32
CA GLU A 403 -8.24 12.72 3.23
C GLU A 403 -9.70 12.55 3.63
N THR A 404 -10.60 12.83 2.71
CA THR A 404 -12.02 12.54 2.86
C THR A 404 -12.59 12.06 1.53
N PHE A 405 -13.42 11.04 1.57
CA PHE A 405 -14.08 10.52 0.39
C PHE A 405 -15.55 10.18 0.64
N TYR A 406 -16.33 10.19 -0.44
CA TYR A 406 -17.65 9.59 -0.53
C TYR A 406 -17.66 8.58 -1.68
N SER A 407 -17.87 7.31 -1.36
CA SER A 407 -18.02 6.22 -2.32
C SER A 407 -19.48 5.87 -2.46
N ARG A 408 -20.02 6.04 -3.67
CA ARG A 408 -21.40 5.76 -4.03
C ARG A 408 -21.49 4.49 -4.84
N SER A 409 -22.32 3.55 -4.40
CA SER A 409 -22.73 2.42 -5.22
C SER A 409 -23.63 2.90 -6.36
N VAL A 410 -23.23 2.64 -7.59
CA VAL A 410 -23.93 3.05 -8.83
C VAL A 410 -24.57 1.87 -9.55
N ALA A 411 -24.09 0.65 -9.30
CA ALA A 411 -24.66 -0.61 -9.73
C ALA A 411 -24.24 -1.70 -8.73
N ARG A 412 -24.77 -2.91 -8.89
CA ARG A 412 -24.25 -4.05 -8.13
C ARG A 412 -22.75 -4.19 -8.41
N ASP A 413 -21.97 -4.31 -7.36
CA ASP A 413 -20.52 -4.50 -7.39
C ASP A 413 -19.75 -3.39 -8.17
N ALA A 414 -20.34 -2.16 -8.26
CA ALA A 414 -19.69 -1.02 -8.91
C ALA A 414 -19.91 0.30 -8.16
N TRP A 415 -18.82 1.08 -8.01
CA TRP A 415 -18.79 2.31 -7.22
C TRP A 415 -18.11 3.44 -7.96
N VAL A 416 -18.60 4.66 -7.70
CA VAL A 416 -17.93 5.92 -8.04
C VAL A 416 -17.59 6.64 -6.75
N THR A 417 -16.31 6.97 -6.56
CA THR A 417 -15.83 7.67 -5.38
C THR A 417 -15.37 9.07 -5.75
N LEU A 418 -15.82 10.06 -5.00
CA LEU A 418 -15.23 11.40 -4.99
C LEU A 418 -14.31 11.49 -3.78
N ASP A 419 -13.08 11.94 -3.99
CA ASP A 419 -12.06 12.04 -2.94
C ASP A 419 -11.40 13.41 -2.96
N TYR A 420 -11.08 13.90 -1.77
CA TYR A 420 -10.33 15.13 -1.55
C TYR A 420 -9.20 14.88 -0.57
N GLN A 421 -7.99 15.29 -0.96
CA GLN A 421 -6.82 15.27 -0.10
C GLN A 421 -6.20 16.65 0.01
N ARG A 422 -5.86 17.06 1.24
CA ARG A 422 -5.06 18.24 1.51
C ARG A 422 -3.73 17.83 2.11
N VAL A 423 -2.65 18.11 1.38
CA VAL A 423 -1.27 17.81 1.80
C VAL A 423 -0.60 19.12 2.20
N ALA A 424 -0.27 19.27 3.46
CA ALA A 424 0.53 20.39 3.97
C ALA A 424 1.99 19.96 4.08
N ASN A 425 2.91 20.86 3.76
CA ASN A 425 4.34 20.64 3.71
C ASN A 425 4.71 19.43 2.82
N PRO A 426 4.32 19.41 1.53
CA PRO A 426 4.60 18.31 0.63
C PRO A 426 6.10 18.02 0.59
N ALA A 427 6.49 16.75 0.59
CA ALA A 427 7.88 16.31 0.71
C ALA A 427 8.60 16.90 1.94
N TYR A 428 7.86 17.14 3.03
CA TYR A 428 8.35 17.69 4.33
C TYR A 428 8.88 19.11 4.26
N ASN A 429 8.55 19.89 3.22
CA ASN A 429 9.07 21.23 3.01
C ASN A 429 8.00 22.30 3.24
N ALA A 430 8.18 23.12 4.30
CA ALA A 430 7.24 24.17 4.68
C ALA A 430 7.19 25.35 3.71
N ALA A 431 8.20 25.50 2.84
CA ALA A 431 8.20 26.52 1.79
C ALA A 431 7.28 26.18 0.62
N ARG A 432 6.65 25.00 0.64
CA ARG A 432 5.81 24.49 -0.46
C ARG A 432 4.41 24.13 0.05
N GLY A 433 3.41 24.24 -0.83
CA GLY A 433 2.03 23.86 -0.55
C GLY A 433 1.20 24.92 0.20
N PRO A 434 0.07 24.55 0.80
CA PRO A 434 -0.52 23.21 0.76
C PRO A 434 -1.02 22.80 -0.62
N VAL A 435 -0.96 21.51 -0.90
CA VAL A 435 -1.48 20.92 -2.14
C VAL A 435 -2.89 20.39 -1.89
N ASN A 436 -3.84 20.79 -2.71
CA ASN A 436 -5.21 20.28 -2.67
C ASN A 436 -5.43 19.37 -3.89
N VAL A 437 -5.77 18.13 -3.65
CA VAL A 437 -5.99 17.11 -4.68
C VAL A 437 -7.47 16.71 -4.68
N LEU A 438 -8.08 16.72 -5.85
CA LEU A 438 -9.40 16.17 -6.09
C LEU A 438 -9.24 14.89 -6.92
N ALA A 439 -9.97 13.84 -6.57
CA ALA A 439 -9.97 12.59 -7.29
C ALA A 439 -11.38 12.09 -7.61
N VAL A 440 -11.45 11.35 -8.71
CA VAL A 440 -12.62 10.53 -9.06
C VAL A 440 -12.10 9.12 -9.32
N ARG A 441 -12.60 8.15 -8.54
CA ARG A 441 -12.30 6.74 -8.72
C ARG A 441 -13.55 6.01 -9.18
N PHE A 442 -13.43 5.21 -10.22
CA PHE A 442 -14.37 4.17 -10.58
C PHE A 442 -13.78 2.82 -10.20
N HIS A 443 -14.57 1.98 -9.55
CA HIS A 443 -14.19 0.62 -9.17
C HIS A 443 -15.35 -0.33 -9.43
N ALA A 444 -15.04 -1.53 -9.94
CA ALA A 444 -16.01 -2.60 -10.08
C ALA A 444 -15.35 -3.96 -9.83
N ASP A 445 -16.06 -4.82 -9.10
CA ASP A 445 -15.76 -6.23 -8.89
C ASP A 445 -16.67 -7.12 -9.74
N PHE A 446 -16.24 -8.33 -10.07
CA PHE A 446 -17.03 -9.32 -10.83
C PHE A 446 -16.52 -10.74 -10.62
#